data_968a1e6a3322d991f7e9b730acc95a6b
#
_entry.id   968a1e6a3322d991f7e9b730acc95a6b
#
_cell.length_a   1.000
_cell.length_b   1.000
_cell.length_c   1.000
_cell.angle_alpha   90.00
_cell.angle_beta   90.00
_cell.angle_gamma   90.00
#
_symmetry.space_group_name_H-M   'P 1'
#
loop_
_entity.id
_entity.type
_entity.pdbx_description
1 polymer ?
#
loop_
_entity_poly.entity_id
_entity_poly.type
_entity_poly.pdbx_seq_one_letter_code
_entity_poly.pdbx_strand_id
1 'polypeptide(L)'
;MSTPVGRTALQASGRRARRSTEYREELARLQPYEEIARQVILLRMTHDLSQEALALRVGTTKSAISRLESGQHAPTVATLQKIAMAFGGHVVVSFDVPDPRSEKEADLATLR
;
A
#
# COMPACT_ATOMS: atom_id res chain seq x y z
N MET A 1 -8.31 7.16 -6.52
CA MET A 1 -9.04 5.93 -6.44
C MET A 1 -8.13 4.79 -6.04
N SER A 2 -8.53 4.02 -5.06
CA SER A 2 -7.71 2.92 -4.60
C SER A 2 -7.53 1.88 -5.70
N THR A 3 -6.37 1.25 -5.73
CA THR A 3 -6.12 0.19 -6.70
C THR A 3 -7.02 -1.00 -6.41
N PRO A 4 -7.81 -1.43 -7.40
CA PRO A 4 -8.68 -2.58 -7.21
C PRO A 4 -7.92 -3.87 -6.92
N VAL A 5 -6.65 -3.92 -7.33
CA VAL A 5 -5.84 -5.13 -7.19
C VAL A 5 -5.64 -5.51 -5.73
N GLY A 6 -5.27 -4.57 -4.89
CA GLY A 6 -5.09 -4.83 -3.46
C GLY A 6 -6.39 -5.23 -2.78
N ARG A 7 -7.48 -4.58 -3.13
CA ARG A 7 -8.80 -4.92 -2.60
C ARG A 7 -9.25 -6.30 -3.02
N THR A 8 -9.06 -6.62 -4.30
CA THR A 8 -9.47 -7.93 -4.81
C THR A 8 -8.71 -9.05 -4.12
N ALA A 9 -7.41 -8.88 -3.92
CA ALA A 9 -6.60 -9.86 -3.21
C ALA A 9 -7.06 -10.01 -1.77
N LEU A 10 -7.39 -8.90 -1.11
CA LEU A 10 -7.89 -8.93 0.25
C LEU A 10 -9.24 -9.61 0.34
N GLN A 11 -10.14 -9.36 -0.61
CA GLN A 11 -11.45 -10.00 -0.64
C GLN A 11 -11.33 -11.51 -0.86
N ALA A 12 -10.47 -11.93 -1.78
CA ALA A 12 -10.25 -13.35 -2.02
C ALA A 12 -9.67 -14.06 -0.80
N SER A 13 -8.73 -13.42 -0.12
CA SER A 13 -8.15 -13.95 1.12
C SER A 13 -9.14 -13.90 2.28
N GLY A 14 -10.08 -12.95 2.25
CA GLY A 14 -11.01 -12.70 3.33
C GLY A 14 -11.89 -13.89 3.67
N ARG A 15 -12.23 -14.72 2.69
CA ARG A 15 -13.04 -15.91 2.93
C ARG A 15 -12.36 -16.90 3.85
N ARG A 16 -11.06 -17.09 3.66
CA ARG A 16 -10.26 -17.97 4.49
C ARG A 16 -9.91 -17.31 5.82
N ALA A 17 -9.68 -16.00 5.79
CA ALA A 17 -9.29 -15.23 6.95
C ALA A 17 -10.39 -15.18 8.02
N ARG A 18 -11.65 -15.38 7.65
CA ARG A 18 -12.75 -15.40 8.60
C ARG A 18 -12.62 -16.50 9.65
N ARG A 19 -11.81 -17.49 9.36
CA ARG A 19 -11.60 -18.62 10.28
C ARG A 19 -10.63 -18.30 11.39
N SER A 20 -9.85 -17.24 11.25
CA SER A 20 -8.82 -16.90 12.21
C SER A 20 -8.72 -15.39 12.38
N THR A 21 -8.97 -14.94 13.60
CA THR A 21 -8.78 -13.55 13.98
C THR A 21 -7.32 -13.15 13.84
N GLU A 22 -6.41 -14.05 14.24
CA GLU A 22 -4.98 -13.81 14.14
C GLU A 22 -4.53 -13.57 12.70
N TYR A 23 -5.05 -14.36 11.76
CA TYR A 23 -4.73 -14.20 10.36
C TYR A 23 -5.21 -12.85 9.83
N ARG A 24 -6.42 -12.43 10.21
CA ARG A 24 -6.96 -11.13 9.80
C ARG A 24 -6.15 -9.97 10.36
N GLU A 25 -5.73 -10.06 11.61
CA GLU A 25 -4.88 -9.06 12.24
C GLU A 25 -3.54 -8.95 11.53
N GLU A 26 -2.95 -10.09 11.21
CA GLU A 26 -1.69 -10.15 10.47
C GLU A 26 -1.83 -9.52 9.10
N LEU A 27 -2.90 -9.86 8.39
CA LEU A 27 -3.17 -9.34 7.06
C LEU A 27 -3.36 -7.82 7.09
N ALA A 28 -4.11 -7.32 8.08
CA ALA A 28 -4.34 -5.88 8.23
C ALA A 28 -3.05 -5.13 8.52
N ARG A 29 -2.11 -5.76 9.23
CA ARG A 29 -0.83 -5.15 9.57
C ARG A 29 0.14 -5.09 8.40
N LEU A 30 0.20 -6.16 7.59
CA LEU A 30 1.17 -6.29 6.49
C LEU A 30 0.69 -5.72 5.16
N GLN A 31 -0.61 -5.75 4.93
CA GLN A 31 -1.20 -5.39 3.65
C GLN A 31 -0.78 -4.00 3.13
N PRO A 32 -0.74 -2.94 3.96
CA PRO A 32 -0.31 -1.63 3.47
C PRO A 32 1.12 -1.62 2.94
N TYR A 33 2.01 -2.36 3.59
CA TYR A 33 3.42 -2.40 3.17
C TYR A 33 3.59 -3.19 1.89
N GLU A 34 2.82 -4.26 1.72
CA GLU A 34 2.82 -5.05 0.50
C GLU A 34 2.32 -4.24 -0.69
N GLU A 35 1.29 -3.43 -0.48
CA GLU A 35 0.76 -2.58 -1.54
C GLU A 35 1.78 -1.52 -1.97
N ILE A 36 2.45 -0.89 -1.02
CA ILE A 36 3.52 0.07 -1.30
C ILE A 36 4.64 -0.61 -2.07
N ALA A 37 5.07 -1.79 -1.62
CA ALA A 37 6.11 -2.55 -2.28
C ALA A 37 5.75 -2.84 -3.73
N ARG A 38 4.52 -3.27 -3.97
CA ARG A 38 4.02 -3.56 -5.32
C ARG A 38 4.09 -2.32 -6.21
N GLN A 39 3.69 -1.16 -5.69
CA GLN A 39 3.73 0.08 -6.45
C GLN A 39 5.15 0.48 -6.81
N VAL A 40 6.10 0.33 -5.89
CA VAL A 40 7.50 0.64 -6.15
C VAL A 40 8.07 -0.30 -7.22
N ILE A 41 7.76 -1.60 -7.12
CA ILE A 41 8.19 -2.58 -8.10
C ILE A 41 7.65 -2.23 -9.50
N LEU A 42 6.37 -1.88 -9.58
CA LEU A 42 5.74 -1.51 -10.84
C LEU A 42 6.36 -0.27 -11.44
N LEU A 43 6.62 0.76 -10.63
CA LEU A 43 7.31 1.96 -11.11
C LEU A 43 8.68 1.63 -11.68
N ARG A 44 9.44 0.83 -10.94
CA ARG A 44 10.77 0.44 -11.35
C ARG A 44 10.76 -0.34 -12.66
N MET A 45 9.89 -1.33 -12.75
CA MET A 45 9.81 -2.20 -13.93
C MET A 45 9.27 -1.44 -15.15
N THR A 46 8.30 -0.56 -14.95
CA THR A 46 7.76 0.27 -16.02
C THR A 46 8.84 1.16 -16.66
N HIS A 47 9.81 1.57 -15.86
CA HIS A 47 10.92 2.41 -16.34
C HIS A 47 12.16 1.60 -16.65
N ASP A 48 12.05 0.28 -16.71
CA ASP A 48 13.16 -0.63 -17.04
C ASP A 48 14.40 -0.43 -16.16
N LEU A 49 14.17 -0.21 -14.86
CA LEU A 49 15.25 -0.01 -13.92
C LEU A 49 15.46 -1.25 -13.05
N SER A 50 16.73 -1.60 -12.82
CA SER A 50 17.08 -2.57 -11.81
C SER A 50 16.93 -1.94 -10.41
N GLN A 51 16.96 -2.76 -9.37
CA GLN A 51 16.96 -2.25 -8.00
C GLN A 51 18.16 -1.34 -7.76
N GLU A 52 19.31 -1.71 -8.30
CA GLU A 52 20.53 -0.92 -8.18
C GLU A 52 20.41 0.42 -8.90
N ALA A 53 19.85 0.42 -10.10
CA ALA A 53 19.65 1.65 -10.87
C ALA A 53 18.66 2.58 -10.18
N LEU A 54 17.58 2.03 -9.62
CA LEU A 54 16.64 2.83 -8.85
C LEU A 54 17.31 3.41 -7.61
N ALA A 55 18.11 2.61 -6.91
CA ALA A 55 18.82 3.07 -5.72
C ALA A 55 19.71 4.26 -6.04
N LEU A 56 20.43 4.21 -7.14
CA LEU A 56 21.26 5.32 -7.59
C LEU A 56 20.44 6.57 -7.87
N ARG A 57 19.32 6.40 -8.56
CA ARG A 57 18.45 7.53 -8.92
C ARG A 57 17.85 8.20 -7.69
N VAL A 58 17.50 7.42 -6.68
CA VAL A 58 16.89 7.91 -5.44
C VAL A 58 17.95 8.44 -4.46
N GLY A 59 19.20 8.00 -4.60
CA GLY A 59 20.26 8.37 -3.66
C GLY A 59 20.28 7.47 -2.43
N THR A 60 20.00 6.19 -2.63
CA THR A 60 20.00 5.20 -1.56
C THR A 60 20.79 3.95 -1.99
N THR A 61 20.65 2.86 -1.26
CA THR A 61 21.36 1.62 -1.55
C THR A 61 20.43 0.58 -2.15
N LYS A 62 21.01 -0.36 -2.90
CA LYS A 62 20.24 -1.50 -3.42
C LYS A 62 19.57 -2.27 -2.28
N SER A 63 20.26 -2.43 -1.15
CA SER A 63 19.70 -3.11 0.01
C SER A 63 18.44 -2.43 0.52
N ALA A 64 18.45 -1.09 0.55
CA ALA A 64 17.29 -0.33 0.98
C ALA A 64 16.09 -0.52 0.04
N ILE A 65 16.34 -0.51 -1.27
CA ILE A 65 15.29 -0.77 -2.26
C ILE A 65 14.77 -2.19 -2.13
N SER A 66 15.66 -3.16 -1.99
CA SER A 66 15.28 -4.56 -1.84
C SER A 66 14.40 -4.78 -0.60
N ARG A 67 14.75 -4.15 0.52
CA ARG A 67 13.96 -4.22 1.75
C ARG A 67 12.58 -3.58 1.58
N LEU A 68 12.51 -2.46 0.90
CA LEU A 68 11.26 -1.80 0.60
C LEU A 68 10.37 -2.69 -0.26
N GLU A 69 10.93 -3.31 -1.28
CA GLU A 69 10.20 -4.17 -2.21
C GLU A 69 9.81 -5.51 -1.59
N SER A 70 10.37 -5.86 -0.44
CA SER A 70 9.97 -7.08 0.27
C SER A 70 8.57 -6.96 0.91
N GLY A 71 8.10 -5.74 1.14
CA GLY A 71 6.80 -5.51 1.75
C GLY A 71 6.75 -5.81 3.24
N GLN A 72 7.88 -6.08 3.87
CA GLN A 72 7.92 -6.47 5.29
C GLN A 72 8.28 -5.32 6.22
N HIS A 73 8.66 -4.18 5.66
CA HIS A 73 9.11 -3.04 6.43
C HIS A 73 8.32 -1.80 6.09
N ALA A 74 8.03 -1.00 7.09
CA ALA A 74 7.32 0.26 6.91
C ALA A 74 8.29 1.30 6.34
N PRO A 75 8.10 1.78 5.12
CA PRO A 75 8.89 2.88 4.61
C PRO A 75 8.46 4.19 5.27
N THR A 76 9.36 5.15 5.33
CA THR A 76 8.98 6.49 5.77
C THR A 76 8.39 7.27 4.59
N VAL A 77 7.55 8.24 4.89
CA VAL A 77 7.02 9.13 3.86
C VAL A 77 8.15 9.85 3.13
N ALA A 78 9.21 10.21 3.85
CA ALA A 78 10.39 10.85 3.25
C ALA A 78 11.02 9.96 2.18
N THR A 79 11.16 8.67 2.43
CA THR A 79 11.71 7.72 1.46
C THR A 79 10.80 7.60 0.24
N LEU A 80 9.50 7.47 0.48
CA LEU A 80 8.53 7.39 -0.61
C LEU A 80 8.54 8.66 -1.47
N GLN A 81 8.68 9.81 -0.84
CA GLN A 81 8.76 11.09 -1.55
C GLN A 81 9.99 11.15 -2.46
N LYS A 82 11.14 10.67 -1.97
CA LYS A 82 12.35 10.60 -2.79
C LYS A 82 12.16 9.71 -4.01
N ILE A 83 11.50 8.58 -3.83
CA ILE A 83 11.20 7.66 -4.93
C ILE A 83 10.29 8.33 -5.94
N ALA A 84 9.20 8.94 -5.48
CA ALA A 84 8.26 9.63 -6.36
C ALA A 84 8.95 10.74 -7.14
N MET A 85 9.76 11.54 -6.48
CA MET A 85 10.50 12.65 -7.12
C MET A 85 11.48 12.15 -8.18
N ALA A 86 12.07 10.98 -7.97
CA ALA A 86 12.98 10.39 -8.97
C ALA A 86 12.27 10.10 -10.29
N PHE A 87 10.95 9.95 -10.26
CA PHE A 87 10.13 9.73 -11.46
C PHE A 87 9.32 10.98 -11.84
N GLY A 88 9.62 12.13 -11.25
CA GLY A 88 8.95 13.38 -11.58
C GLY A 88 7.58 13.55 -10.95
N GLY A 89 7.26 12.76 -9.95
CA GLY A 89 5.97 12.77 -9.29
C GLY A 89 6.04 13.14 -7.82
N HIS A 90 4.98 12.84 -7.13
CA HIS A 90 4.88 13.07 -5.68
C HIS A 90 4.03 11.97 -5.04
N VAL A 91 4.19 11.79 -3.74
CA VAL A 91 3.43 10.78 -2.99
C VAL A 91 2.03 11.31 -2.70
N VAL A 92 1.04 10.44 -2.86
CA VAL A 92 -0.33 10.72 -2.45
C VAL A 92 -0.70 9.76 -1.34
N VAL A 93 -1.18 10.29 -0.22
CA VAL A 93 -1.65 9.49 0.92
C VAL A 93 -3.11 9.81 1.16
N SER A 94 -3.91 8.79 1.33
CA SER A 94 -5.33 8.97 1.63
C SER A 94 -5.76 7.95 2.68
N PHE A 95 -6.84 8.26 3.36
CA PHE A 95 -7.46 7.37 4.32
C PHE A 95 -8.79 6.88 3.78
N ASP A 96 -8.94 5.58 3.77
CA ASP A 96 -10.18 4.94 3.35
C ASP A 96 -10.94 4.54 4.62
N VAL A 97 -11.72 5.47 5.13
CA VAL A 97 -12.50 5.27 6.35
C VAL A 97 -13.96 5.62 6.08
N PRO A 98 -14.89 4.98 6.79
CA PRO A 98 -16.32 5.31 6.65
C PRO A 98 -16.59 6.75 7.06
N ASP A 99 -17.49 7.41 6.34
CA ASP A 99 -17.95 8.74 6.70
C ASP A 99 -18.95 8.60 7.84
N PRO A 100 -18.69 9.18 9.02
CA PRO A 100 -19.63 9.09 10.15
C PRO A 100 -21.01 9.70 9.82
N ARG A 101 -21.05 10.66 8.89
CA ARG A 101 -22.33 11.23 8.48
C ARG A 101 -23.17 10.25 7.68
N SER A 102 -22.53 9.44 6.84
CA SER A 102 -23.21 8.38 6.09
C SER A 102 -23.79 7.33 7.01
N GLU A 103 -23.06 6.95 8.05
CA GLU A 103 -23.55 5.99 9.05
C GLU A 103 -24.76 6.53 9.80
N LYS A 104 -24.72 7.81 10.19
CA LYS A 104 -25.85 8.44 10.87
C LYS A 104 -27.09 8.49 10.00
N GLU A 105 -26.93 8.81 8.73
CA GLU A 105 -28.02 8.81 7.78
C GLU A 105 -28.63 7.42 7.61
N ALA A 106 -27.78 6.39 7.52
CA ALA A 106 -28.23 5.02 7.43
C ALA A 106 -28.98 4.57 8.67
N ASP A 107 -28.49 4.94 9.87
CA ASP A 107 -29.13 4.63 11.12
C ASP A 107 -30.51 5.32 11.24
N LEU A 108 -30.57 6.58 10.85
CA LEU A 108 -31.84 7.32 10.85
C LEU A 108 -32.84 6.71 9.88
N ALA A 109 -32.38 6.27 8.72
CA ALA A 109 -33.24 5.61 7.75
C ALA A 109 -33.76 4.27 8.29
N THR A 110 -32.94 3.57 9.04
CA THR A 110 -33.32 2.28 9.64
C THR A 110 -34.35 2.45 10.76
N LEU A 111 -34.30 3.54 11.47
CA LEU A 111 -35.21 3.82 12.58
C LEU A 111 -36.62 4.22 12.13
N ARG A 112 -36.81 4.49 10.87
CA ARG A 112 -38.12 4.77 10.30
C ARG A 112 -38.84 3.49 9.96
#